data_66c76a3898ad923cff30262ef4feb662
#
_entry.id   66c76a3898ad923cff30262ef4feb662
#
_cell.length_a   1.000
_cell.length_b   1.000
_cell.length_c   1.000
_cell.angle_alpha   90.00
_cell.angle_beta   90.00
_cell.angle_gamma   90.00
#
_symmetry.space_group_name_H-M   'P 1'
#
loop_
_entity.id
_entity.type
_entity.pdbx_description
1 polymer ?
#
loop_
_entity_poly.entity_id
_entity_poly.type
_entity_poly.pdbx_seq_one_letter_code
_entity_poly.pdbx_strand_id
1 'polypeptide(L)'
;PYEADALINQLCHYGVDREYAIARRSHEYLLQHPTWPTEWILQALSIAWYDYLYTGDSRSLESSYELLKPRILMALREKNGLISTTTGLQTDDFLRSIRFKGQIRDIVDWPHTGILGLGKKQGGEDDGFAFTDYNVVTNAWHYAALKQMEGIAGALGKQDDVAFYASESDAFKKRFIRSFFDVRKGYFTDGLAADTDHASLHG
;
A
#
# COMPACT_ATOMS: atom_id res chain seq x y z
N PRO A 1 0.75 17.34 2.99
CA PRO A 1 0.17 16.45 1.98
C PRO A 1 0.05 15.04 2.53
N TYR A 2 -0.84 14.23 1.96
CA TYR A 2 -0.97 12.79 2.19
C TYR A 2 -0.53 12.03 0.94
N GLU A 3 -0.10 10.77 1.08
CA GLU A 3 0.42 9.99 -0.05
C GLU A 3 -0.65 9.78 -1.14
N ALA A 4 -1.91 9.48 -0.76
CA ALA A 4 -2.99 9.32 -1.73
C ALA A 4 -3.24 10.60 -2.54
N ASP A 5 -3.35 11.74 -1.86
CA ASP A 5 -3.51 13.03 -2.54
C ASP A 5 -2.31 13.35 -3.42
N ALA A 6 -1.09 13.08 -2.92
CA ALA A 6 0.13 13.31 -3.68
C ALA A 6 0.17 12.45 -4.96
N LEU A 7 -0.24 11.19 -4.89
CA LEU A 7 -0.30 10.28 -6.04
C LEU A 7 -1.27 10.78 -7.11
N ILE A 8 -2.50 11.12 -6.71
CA ILE A 8 -3.54 11.61 -7.64
C ILE A 8 -3.10 12.93 -8.28
N ASN A 9 -2.62 13.88 -7.47
CA ASN A 9 -2.16 15.17 -7.96
C ASN A 9 -0.94 15.04 -8.89
N GLN A 10 0.01 14.15 -8.57
CA GLN A 10 1.15 13.85 -9.44
C GLN A 10 0.69 13.36 -10.81
N LEU A 11 -0.21 12.38 -10.86
CA LEU A 11 -0.70 11.81 -12.11
C LEU A 11 -1.44 12.86 -12.96
N CYS A 12 -2.29 13.68 -12.34
CA CYS A 12 -2.97 14.78 -13.02
C CYS A 12 -1.94 15.82 -13.54
N HIS A 13 -0.97 16.19 -12.72
CA HIS A 13 0.06 17.18 -13.08
C HIS A 13 0.93 16.68 -14.24
N TYR A 14 1.44 15.46 -14.15
CA TYR A 14 2.29 14.85 -15.19
C TYR A 14 1.56 14.63 -16.52
N GLY A 15 0.23 14.54 -16.47
CA GLY A 15 -0.60 14.47 -17.70
C GLY A 15 -0.71 15.78 -18.46
N VAL A 16 -0.45 16.93 -17.83
CA VAL A 16 -0.67 18.26 -18.39
C VAL A 16 0.58 19.17 -18.40
N ASP A 17 1.61 18.85 -17.63
CA ASP A 17 2.81 19.66 -17.49
C ASP A 17 4.08 18.78 -17.49
N ARG A 18 5.24 19.40 -17.72
CA ARG A 18 6.57 18.77 -17.70
C ARG A 18 7.43 19.25 -16.54
N GLU A 19 6.86 19.97 -15.59
CA GLU A 19 7.53 20.33 -14.34
C GLU A 19 7.31 19.18 -13.33
N TYR A 20 8.38 18.47 -12.95
CA TYR A 20 8.32 17.28 -12.08
C TYR A 20 8.86 17.53 -10.67
N ALA A 21 9.56 18.67 -10.44
CA ALA A 21 10.29 18.91 -9.20
C ALA A 21 9.35 19.06 -7.98
N ILE A 22 8.18 19.65 -8.16
CA ILE A 22 7.20 19.84 -7.06
C ILE A 22 6.67 18.48 -6.57
N ALA A 23 6.29 17.60 -7.50
CA ALA A 23 5.80 16.27 -7.16
C ALA A 23 6.91 15.41 -6.50
N ARG A 24 8.14 15.45 -7.03
CA ARG A 24 9.32 14.80 -6.42
C ARG A 24 9.59 15.32 -5.02
N ARG A 25 9.53 16.62 -4.82
CA ARG A 25 9.71 17.23 -3.50
C ARG A 25 8.64 16.77 -2.50
N SER A 26 7.39 16.64 -2.94
CA SER A 26 6.31 16.11 -2.11
C SER A 26 6.57 14.65 -1.73
N HIS A 27 7.02 13.83 -2.67
CA HIS A 27 7.40 12.44 -2.42
C HIS A 27 8.57 12.33 -1.43
N GLU A 28 9.65 13.08 -1.64
CA GLU A 28 10.79 13.13 -0.72
C GLU A 28 10.37 13.51 0.70
N TYR A 29 9.47 14.50 0.83
CA TYR A 29 8.93 14.91 2.12
C TYR A 29 8.14 13.76 2.78
N LEU A 30 7.24 13.09 2.05
CA LEU A 30 6.42 11.99 2.55
C LEU A 30 7.26 10.75 2.90
N LEU A 31 8.38 10.52 2.24
CA LEU A 31 9.32 9.48 2.64
C LEU A 31 9.97 9.75 4.00
N GLN A 32 10.09 11.01 4.42
CA GLN A 32 10.61 11.40 5.73
C GLN A 32 9.50 11.55 6.78
N HIS A 33 8.29 11.93 6.35
CA HIS A 33 7.14 12.27 7.17
C HIS A 33 5.89 11.55 6.66
N PRO A 34 5.87 10.19 6.70
CA PRO A 34 4.74 9.42 6.20
C PRO A 34 3.49 9.67 7.04
N THR A 35 2.34 9.40 6.45
CA THR A 35 1.06 9.49 7.13
C THR A 35 0.63 8.14 7.69
N TRP A 36 -0.48 8.09 8.38
CA TRP A 36 -0.90 6.92 9.18
C TRP A 36 -1.70 5.85 8.41
N PRO A 37 -2.37 6.13 7.28
CA PRO A 37 -3.14 5.10 6.60
C PRO A 37 -2.23 4.04 5.95
N THR A 38 -2.56 2.78 6.16
CA THR A 38 -1.77 1.65 5.66
C THR A 38 -1.66 1.67 4.14
N GLU A 39 -2.78 1.88 3.46
CA GLU A 39 -2.85 1.93 2.01
C GLU A 39 -1.99 3.07 1.45
N TRP A 40 -1.92 4.19 2.15
CA TRP A 40 -1.14 5.35 1.72
C TRP A 40 0.36 5.13 1.87
N ILE A 41 0.79 4.41 2.94
CA ILE A 41 2.19 3.97 3.05
C ILE A 41 2.59 3.11 1.84
N LEU A 42 1.72 2.19 1.42
CA LEU A 42 1.94 1.34 0.25
C LEU A 42 1.97 2.15 -1.06
N GLN A 43 1.18 3.21 -1.17
CA GLN A 43 1.14 4.08 -2.34
C GLN A 43 2.41 4.90 -2.56
N ALA A 44 3.31 5.00 -1.57
CA ALA A 44 4.64 5.60 -1.77
C ALA A 44 5.42 4.93 -2.91
N LEU A 45 5.24 3.60 -3.10
CA LEU A 45 5.84 2.87 -4.22
C LEU A 45 5.26 3.34 -5.56
N SER A 46 3.94 3.59 -5.61
CA SER A 46 3.26 4.10 -6.81
C SER A 46 3.78 5.48 -7.20
N ILE A 47 3.94 6.39 -6.23
CA ILE A 47 4.48 7.74 -6.48
C ILE A 47 5.87 7.64 -7.11
N ALA A 48 6.77 6.84 -6.53
CA ALA A 48 8.12 6.64 -7.05
C ALA A 48 8.12 6.02 -8.45
N TRP A 49 7.30 4.98 -8.65
CA TRP A 49 7.23 4.26 -9.91
C TRP A 49 6.68 5.11 -11.05
N TYR A 50 5.60 5.86 -10.82
CA TYR A 50 5.02 6.75 -11.83
C TYR A 50 5.94 7.94 -12.15
N ASP A 51 6.68 8.48 -11.18
CA ASP A 51 7.70 9.50 -11.47
C ASP A 51 8.69 8.98 -12.50
N TYR A 52 9.22 7.78 -12.31
CA TYR A 52 10.13 7.16 -13.27
C TYR A 52 9.48 6.89 -14.63
N LEU A 53 8.26 6.35 -14.67
CA LEU A 53 7.57 6.06 -15.94
C LEU A 53 7.31 7.31 -16.79
N TYR A 54 7.02 8.44 -16.15
CA TYR A 54 6.78 9.70 -16.86
C TYR A 54 8.08 10.43 -17.26
N THR A 55 9.13 10.30 -16.47
CA THR A 55 10.35 11.08 -16.65
C THR A 55 11.50 10.30 -17.29
N GLY A 56 11.54 8.98 -17.13
CA GLY A 56 12.68 8.14 -17.48
C GLY A 56 13.93 8.38 -16.60
N ASP A 57 13.81 9.17 -15.53
CA ASP A 57 14.92 9.55 -14.67
C ASP A 57 14.98 8.67 -13.42
N SER A 58 15.98 7.79 -13.34
CA SER A 58 16.15 6.83 -12.25
C SER A 58 16.72 7.43 -10.96
N ARG A 59 17.25 8.65 -10.98
CA ARG A 59 17.95 9.25 -9.82
C ARG A 59 17.07 9.34 -8.57
N SER A 60 15.78 9.62 -8.73
CA SER A 60 14.82 9.62 -7.63
C SER A 60 14.62 8.22 -7.05
N LEU A 61 14.57 7.20 -7.90
CA LEU A 61 14.49 5.81 -7.46
C LEU A 61 15.74 5.37 -6.71
N GLU A 62 16.94 5.70 -7.24
CA GLU A 62 18.22 5.37 -6.61
C GLU A 62 18.31 5.95 -5.19
N SER A 63 17.94 7.23 -5.03
CA SER A 63 18.01 7.92 -3.74
C SER A 63 16.99 7.41 -2.71
N SER A 64 15.85 6.90 -3.16
CA SER A 64 14.75 6.46 -2.30
C SER A 64 14.65 4.94 -2.10
N TYR A 65 15.42 4.14 -2.83
CA TYR A 65 15.29 2.68 -2.91
C TYR A 65 15.21 2.00 -1.55
N GLU A 66 16.14 2.30 -0.65
CA GLU A 66 16.19 1.69 0.68
C GLU A 66 15.05 2.17 1.60
N LEU A 67 14.48 3.36 1.33
CA LEU A 67 13.32 3.87 2.05
C LEU A 67 12.00 3.25 1.54
N LEU A 68 11.97 2.80 0.30
CA LEU A 68 10.80 2.15 -0.30
C LEU A 68 10.64 0.70 0.15
N LYS A 69 11.74 -0.03 0.36
CA LYS A 69 11.71 -1.45 0.79
C LYS A 69 10.78 -1.72 1.99
N PRO A 70 10.90 -1.05 3.13
CA PRO A 70 10.03 -1.33 4.28
C PRO A 70 8.57 -0.93 4.03
N ARG A 71 8.28 -0.03 3.08
CA ARG A 71 6.92 0.41 2.73
C ARG A 71 6.12 -0.60 1.92
N ILE A 72 6.74 -1.69 1.48
CA ILE A 72 6.01 -2.87 0.96
C ILE A 72 5.22 -3.54 2.10
N LEU A 73 5.59 -3.28 3.36
CA LEU A 73 4.97 -3.81 4.58
C LEU A 73 5.11 -5.34 4.75
N MET A 74 6.18 -5.94 4.20
CA MET A 74 6.43 -7.38 4.36
C MET A 74 6.62 -7.78 5.83
N ALA A 75 7.05 -6.85 6.69
CA ALA A 75 7.18 -7.08 8.15
C ALA A 75 5.83 -7.33 8.85
N LEU A 76 4.71 -6.93 8.23
CA LEU A 76 3.35 -7.16 8.74
C LEU A 76 2.74 -8.47 8.21
N ARG A 77 3.52 -9.31 7.54
CA ARG A 77 3.03 -10.56 6.96
C ARG A 77 2.91 -11.64 8.03
N GLU A 78 1.72 -12.16 8.15
CA GLU A 78 1.38 -13.26 9.04
C GLU A 78 1.74 -14.65 8.45
N LYS A 79 1.59 -15.70 9.25
CA LYS A 79 1.87 -17.09 8.82
C LYS A 79 1.02 -17.55 7.62
N ASN A 80 -0.19 -17.02 7.47
CA ASN A 80 -1.03 -17.25 6.30
C ASN A 80 -0.50 -16.50 5.06
N GLY A 81 0.48 -15.62 5.24
CA GLY A 81 1.19 -14.86 4.23
C GLY A 81 0.48 -13.60 3.75
N LEU A 82 -0.62 -13.21 4.39
CA LEU A 82 -1.29 -11.93 4.19
C LEU A 82 -0.74 -10.91 5.18
N ILE A 83 -0.85 -9.63 4.87
CA ILE A 83 -0.51 -8.57 5.81
C ILE A 83 -1.72 -8.18 6.66
N SER A 84 -1.44 -7.79 7.90
CA SER A 84 -2.43 -7.26 8.84
C SER A 84 -1.82 -6.19 9.73
N THR A 85 -2.61 -5.15 10.04
CA THR A 85 -2.21 -4.06 10.94
C THR A 85 -2.71 -4.24 12.37
N THR A 86 -3.56 -5.26 12.62
CA THR A 86 -4.26 -5.48 13.90
C THR A 86 -3.71 -6.66 14.71
N THR A 87 -2.85 -7.49 14.13
CA THR A 87 -2.38 -8.75 14.72
C THR A 87 -1.10 -8.63 15.58
N GLY A 88 -0.67 -7.40 15.88
CA GLY A 88 0.42 -7.14 16.84
C GLY A 88 1.83 -7.11 16.21
N LEU A 89 1.96 -7.16 14.89
CA LEU A 89 3.26 -7.10 14.19
C LEU A 89 3.82 -5.68 14.02
N GLN A 90 3.10 -4.65 14.43
CA GLN A 90 3.58 -3.26 14.37
C GLN A 90 4.58 -2.97 15.51
N THR A 91 5.74 -3.58 15.42
CA THR A 91 6.83 -3.38 16.39
C THR A 91 7.46 -1.99 16.22
N ASP A 92 8.16 -1.52 17.25
CA ASP A 92 8.92 -0.26 17.19
C ASP A 92 9.98 -0.28 16.06
N ASP A 93 10.61 -1.44 15.80
CA ASP A 93 11.58 -1.59 14.72
C ASP A 93 10.91 -1.43 13.34
N PHE A 94 9.75 -2.02 13.15
CA PHE A 94 8.97 -1.85 11.93
C PHE A 94 8.56 -0.38 11.75
N LEU A 95 8.00 0.25 12.78
CA LEU A 95 7.56 1.65 12.71
C LEU A 95 8.73 2.61 12.43
N ARG A 96 9.90 2.35 13.05
CA ARG A 96 11.13 3.10 12.72
C ARG A 96 11.56 2.91 11.27
N SER A 97 11.44 1.68 10.74
CA SER A 97 11.84 1.38 9.36
C SER A 97 11.04 2.17 8.32
N ILE A 98 9.75 2.39 8.56
CA ILE A 98 8.89 3.22 7.72
C ILE A 98 8.91 4.71 8.12
N ARG A 99 9.67 5.08 9.18
CA ARG A 99 9.77 6.44 9.74
C ARG A 99 8.47 7.01 10.29
N PHE A 100 7.59 6.16 10.77
CA PHE A 100 6.31 6.57 11.36
C PHE A 100 6.36 6.48 12.89
N LYS A 101 5.69 7.42 13.56
CA LYS A 101 5.49 7.42 15.02
C LYS A 101 4.03 7.14 15.33
N GLY A 102 3.75 6.06 16.02
CA GLY A 102 2.40 5.59 16.33
C GLY A 102 2.05 4.33 15.53
N GLN A 103 0.78 4.01 15.45
CA GLN A 103 0.30 2.84 14.69
C GLN A 103 -0.32 3.26 13.37
N ILE A 104 -0.02 2.53 12.30
CA ILE A 104 -0.74 2.65 11.03
C ILE A 104 -2.05 1.86 11.10
N ARG A 105 -3.05 2.27 10.31
CA ARG A 105 -4.38 1.68 10.29
C ARG A 105 -4.92 1.65 8.88
N ASP A 106 -5.70 0.62 8.58
CA ASP A 106 -6.42 0.51 7.31
C ASP A 106 -7.59 1.50 7.29
N ILE A 107 -7.80 2.16 6.16
CA ILE A 107 -8.89 3.13 6.02
C ILE A 107 -9.88 2.79 4.90
N VAL A 108 -9.42 2.12 3.85
CA VAL A 108 -10.20 1.77 2.64
C VAL A 108 -10.63 3.02 1.88
N ASP A 109 -11.65 3.71 2.38
CA ASP A 109 -12.04 5.07 2.03
C ASP A 109 -11.98 5.93 3.30
N TRP A 110 -12.83 6.95 3.49
CA TRP A 110 -12.79 7.72 4.73
C TRP A 110 -13.52 6.95 5.85
N PRO A 111 -12.81 6.40 6.83
CA PRO A 111 -13.40 5.49 7.80
C PRO A 111 -14.21 6.26 8.85
N HIS A 112 -15.15 5.54 9.47
CA HIS A 112 -15.85 6.09 10.62
C HIS A 112 -14.93 6.27 11.85
N THR A 113 -15.34 7.14 12.78
CA THR A 113 -14.55 7.51 13.98
C THR A 113 -14.14 6.32 14.85
N GLY A 114 -14.88 5.21 14.83
CA GLY A 114 -14.52 3.99 15.56
C GLY A 114 -13.20 3.37 15.06
N ILE A 115 -12.97 3.30 13.75
CA ILE A 115 -11.72 2.84 13.15
C ILE A 115 -10.57 3.79 13.50
N LEU A 116 -10.84 5.11 13.52
CA LEU A 116 -9.87 6.12 13.91
C LEU A 116 -9.51 6.10 15.41
N GLY A 117 -10.21 5.29 16.23
CA GLY A 117 -10.00 5.26 17.67
C GLY A 117 -10.54 6.49 18.39
N LEU A 118 -11.47 7.23 17.78
CA LEU A 118 -12.05 8.48 18.29
C LEU A 118 -13.43 8.26 18.95
N GLY A 119 -13.74 7.05 19.40
CA GLY A 119 -14.95 6.74 20.12
C GLY A 119 -15.96 5.89 19.33
N LYS A 120 -17.27 6.21 19.45
CA LYS A 120 -18.33 5.43 18.79
C LYS A 120 -18.30 5.61 17.28
N LYS A 121 -18.78 4.58 16.54
CA LYS A 121 -18.95 4.64 15.09
C LYS A 121 -19.86 5.81 14.70
N GLN A 122 -19.28 6.84 14.05
CA GLN A 122 -20.00 8.00 13.53
C GLN A 122 -19.33 8.48 12.23
N GLY A 123 -20.14 8.94 11.30
CA GLY A 123 -19.68 9.41 9.99
C GLY A 123 -18.96 8.33 9.20
N GLY A 124 -18.12 8.75 8.28
CA GLY A 124 -17.38 7.88 7.37
C GLY A 124 -18.09 7.75 6.02
N GLU A 125 -17.31 7.36 5.02
CA GLU A 125 -17.71 7.12 3.63
C GLU A 125 -17.14 5.77 3.20
N ASP A 126 -17.23 4.77 4.09
CA ASP A 126 -16.67 3.43 3.89
C ASP A 126 -17.60 2.50 3.09
N ASP A 127 -18.73 3.01 2.62
CA ASP A 127 -19.75 2.29 1.83
C ASP A 127 -20.16 0.95 2.45
N GLY A 128 -20.09 0.87 3.78
CA GLY A 128 -20.41 -0.34 4.53
C GLY A 128 -19.31 -1.39 4.54
N PHE A 129 -18.06 -1.06 4.18
CA PHE A 129 -16.93 -1.98 4.21
C PHE A 129 -16.80 -2.68 5.57
N ALA A 130 -16.67 -4.00 5.53
CA ALA A 130 -16.51 -4.81 6.74
C ALA A 130 -15.04 -4.93 7.12
N PHE A 131 -14.58 -4.07 8.02
CA PHE A 131 -13.21 -4.13 8.54
C PHE A 131 -12.98 -5.40 9.36
N THR A 132 -11.99 -6.18 8.96
CA THR A 132 -11.51 -7.40 9.64
C THR A 132 -10.01 -7.33 9.83
N ASP A 133 -9.40 -8.33 10.49
CA ASP A 133 -7.94 -8.38 10.66
C ASP A 133 -7.19 -8.46 9.34
N TYR A 134 -7.80 -9.03 8.31
CA TYR A 134 -7.23 -9.12 6.96
C TYR A 134 -8.12 -8.40 5.97
N ASN A 135 -7.69 -7.25 5.53
CA ASN A 135 -8.42 -6.34 4.66
C ASN A 135 -8.03 -6.60 3.20
N VAL A 136 -9.02 -6.81 2.32
CA VAL A 136 -8.79 -7.08 0.90
C VAL A 136 -8.08 -5.91 0.20
N VAL A 137 -8.49 -4.67 0.48
CA VAL A 137 -7.94 -3.47 -0.16
C VAL A 137 -6.46 -3.28 0.21
N THR A 138 -6.14 -3.37 1.51
CA THR A 138 -4.75 -3.27 2.00
C THR A 138 -3.87 -4.37 1.39
N ASN A 139 -4.38 -5.61 1.30
CA ASN A 139 -3.65 -6.71 0.69
C ASN A 139 -3.52 -6.58 -0.83
N ALA A 140 -4.50 -5.97 -1.53
CA ALA A 140 -4.37 -5.63 -2.94
C ALA A 140 -3.27 -4.58 -3.18
N TRP A 141 -3.20 -3.54 -2.35
CA TRP A 141 -2.11 -2.56 -2.38
C TRP A 141 -0.75 -3.17 -2.05
N HIS A 142 -0.68 -4.15 -1.13
CA HIS A 142 0.56 -4.89 -0.88
C HIS A 142 1.03 -5.65 -2.13
N TYR A 143 0.12 -6.30 -2.85
CA TYR A 143 0.46 -6.92 -4.13
C TYR A 143 0.97 -5.91 -5.16
N ALA A 144 0.28 -4.78 -5.30
CA ALA A 144 0.71 -3.69 -6.19
C ALA A 144 2.11 -3.18 -5.82
N ALA A 145 2.39 -2.99 -4.53
CA ALA A 145 3.69 -2.55 -4.03
C ALA A 145 4.81 -3.56 -4.36
N LEU A 146 4.57 -4.88 -4.24
CA LEU A 146 5.51 -5.90 -4.67
C LEU A 146 5.82 -5.80 -6.17
N LYS A 147 4.80 -5.64 -7.01
CA LYS A 147 4.97 -5.49 -8.46
C LYS A 147 5.72 -4.21 -8.84
N GLN A 148 5.43 -3.12 -8.16
CA GLN A 148 6.12 -1.85 -8.37
C GLN A 148 7.59 -1.94 -7.94
N MET A 149 7.87 -2.60 -6.83
CA MET A 149 9.25 -2.77 -6.38
C MET A 149 10.07 -3.69 -7.30
N GLU A 150 9.45 -4.71 -7.90
CA GLU A 150 10.03 -5.49 -8.99
C GLU A 150 10.44 -4.60 -10.17
N GLY A 151 9.52 -3.72 -10.62
CA GLY A 151 9.79 -2.76 -11.69
C GLY A 151 10.88 -1.75 -11.34
N ILE A 152 10.86 -1.20 -10.12
CA ILE A 152 11.87 -0.27 -9.60
C ILE A 152 13.24 -0.94 -9.55
N ALA A 153 13.31 -2.16 -9.03
CA ALA A 153 14.55 -2.94 -9.00
C ALA A 153 15.10 -3.17 -10.43
N GLY A 154 14.21 -3.47 -11.39
CA GLY A 154 14.55 -3.63 -12.79
C GLY A 154 15.12 -2.36 -13.41
N ALA A 155 14.49 -1.20 -13.17
CA ALA A 155 14.96 0.10 -13.63
C ALA A 155 16.35 0.46 -13.08
N LEU A 156 16.68 -0.05 -11.89
CA LEU A 156 17.97 0.16 -11.23
C LEU A 156 19.00 -0.97 -11.51
N GLY A 157 18.67 -1.95 -12.34
CA GLY A 157 19.56 -3.06 -12.67
C GLY A 157 19.81 -4.06 -11.54
N LYS A 158 19.00 -4.06 -10.48
CA LYS A 158 19.15 -4.91 -9.27
C LYS A 158 18.52 -6.30 -9.51
N GLN A 159 19.17 -7.16 -10.28
CA GLN A 159 18.62 -8.42 -10.78
C GLN A 159 18.19 -9.39 -9.66
N ASP A 160 18.93 -9.47 -8.56
CA ASP A 160 18.57 -10.34 -7.43
C ASP A 160 17.26 -9.89 -6.77
N ASP A 161 17.08 -8.57 -6.60
CA ASP A 161 15.86 -7.97 -6.06
C ASP A 161 14.69 -8.15 -7.06
N VAL A 162 14.92 -8.06 -8.36
CA VAL A 162 13.90 -8.39 -9.40
C VAL A 162 13.40 -9.80 -9.21
N ALA A 163 14.31 -10.78 -9.18
CA ALA A 163 13.94 -12.19 -9.01
C ALA A 163 13.19 -12.43 -7.68
N PHE A 164 13.64 -11.80 -6.62
CA PHE A 164 13.00 -11.88 -5.30
C PHE A 164 11.56 -11.33 -5.34
N TYR A 165 11.35 -10.08 -5.79
CA TYR A 165 10.01 -9.47 -5.82
C TYR A 165 9.07 -10.13 -6.82
N ALA A 166 9.58 -10.62 -7.95
CA ALA A 166 8.80 -11.43 -8.89
C ALA A 166 8.25 -12.71 -8.23
N SER A 167 9.12 -13.46 -7.54
CA SER A 167 8.73 -14.67 -6.82
C SER A 167 7.72 -14.38 -5.72
N GLU A 168 7.95 -13.32 -4.93
CA GLU A 168 7.06 -12.91 -3.84
C GLU A 168 5.69 -12.47 -4.36
N SER A 169 5.65 -11.67 -5.43
CA SER A 169 4.39 -11.20 -6.02
C SER A 169 3.56 -12.35 -6.60
N ASP A 170 4.20 -13.31 -7.29
CA ASP A 170 3.52 -14.48 -7.85
C ASP A 170 2.95 -15.40 -6.76
N ALA A 171 3.71 -15.64 -5.71
CA ALA A 171 3.26 -16.42 -4.57
C ALA A 171 2.11 -15.71 -3.84
N PHE A 172 2.23 -14.39 -3.66
CA PHE A 172 1.23 -13.58 -2.98
C PHE A 172 -0.08 -13.51 -3.78
N LYS A 173 -0.03 -13.30 -5.11
CA LYS A 173 -1.22 -13.29 -5.98
C LYS A 173 -2.07 -14.54 -5.83
N LYS A 174 -1.43 -15.72 -5.85
CA LYS A 174 -2.14 -17.00 -5.69
C LYS A 174 -2.82 -17.11 -4.32
N ARG A 175 -2.15 -16.62 -3.29
CA ARG A 175 -2.65 -16.58 -1.91
C ARG A 175 -3.81 -15.60 -1.78
N PHE A 176 -3.65 -14.39 -2.29
CA PHE A 176 -4.65 -13.33 -2.29
C PHE A 176 -5.97 -13.80 -2.91
N ILE A 177 -5.92 -14.33 -4.14
CA ILE A 177 -7.11 -14.85 -4.82
C ILE A 177 -7.79 -15.94 -4.00
N ARG A 178 -7.02 -16.90 -3.49
CA ARG A 178 -7.57 -18.00 -2.69
C ARG A 178 -8.22 -17.53 -1.38
N SER A 179 -7.72 -16.45 -0.79
CA SER A 179 -8.16 -15.95 0.51
C SER A 179 -9.39 -15.05 0.44
N PHE A 180 -9.49 -14.23 -0.61
CA PHE A 180 -10.49 -13.18 -0.71
C PHE A 180 -11.53 -13.40 -1.81
N PHE A 181 -11.25 -14.22 -2.83
CA PHE A 181 -12.18 -14.45 -3.92
C PHE A 181 -13.17 -15.58 -3.62
N ASP A 182 -14.46 -15.25 -3.53
CA ASP A 182 -15.53 -16.26 -3.46
C ASP A 182 -15.87 -16.75 -4.87
N VAL A 183 -15.39 -17.95 -5.20
CA VAL A 183 -15.58 -18.58 -6.54
C VAL A 183 -17.05 -18.80 -6.87
N ARG A 184 -17.91 -19.05 -5.86
CA ARG A 184 -19.34 -19.31 -6.08
C ARG A 184 -20.10 -18.03 -6.40
N LYS A 185 -19.69 -16.92 -5.77
CA LYS A 185 -20.33 -15.62 -5.92
C LYS A 185 -19.71 -14.78 -7.03
N GLY A 186 -18.43 -15.04 -7.39
CA GLY A 186 -17.71 -14.36 -8.47
C GLY A 186 -17.18 -12.98 -8.12
N TYR A 187 -16.98 -12.69 -6.82
CA TYR A 187 -16.43 -11.43 -6.35
C TYR A 187 -15.45 -11.59 -5.18
N PHE A 188 -14.70 -10.54 -4.89
CA PHE A 188 -13.86 -10.46 -3.70
C PHE A 188 -14.69 -10.05 -2.48
N THR A 189 -14.39 -10.64 -1.33
CA THR A 189 -14.96 -10.27 -0.04
C THR A 189 -14.08 -9.24 0.67
N ASP A 190 -14.65 -8.41 1.54
CA ASP A 190 -13.93 -7.34 2.24
C ASP A 190 -12.82 -7.87 3.17
N GLY A 191 -13.06 -9.05 3.78
CA GLY A 191 -12.09 -9.81 4.57
C GLY A 191 -11.89 -11.22 4.00
N LEU A 192 -11.34 -12.15 4.79
CA LEU A 192 -11.16 -13.52 4.33
C LEU A 192 -12.51 -14.15 3.94
N ALA A 193 -12.60 -14.74 2.75
CA ALA A 193 -13.82 -15.37 2.25
C ALA A 193 -14.35 -16.52 3.13
N ALA A 194 -13.47 -17.07 4.00
CA ALA A 194 -13.85 -18.07 5.00
C ALA A 194 -14.56 -17.44 6.22
N ASP A 195 -14.29 -16.17 6.52
CA ASP A 195 -14.74 -15.50 7.75
C ASP A 195 -15.89 -14.52 7.49
N THR A 196 -16.02 -14.03 6.28
CA THR A 196 -17.08 -13.09 5.88
C THR A 196 -17.57 -13.36 4.46
N ASP A 197 -18.85 -13.12 4.23
CA ASP A 197 -19.43 -13.10 2.89
C ASP A 197 -19.77 -11.67 2.43
N HIS A 198 -19.42 -10.67 3.22
CA HIS A 198 -19.61 -9.28 2.90
C HIS A 198 -18.66 -8.83 1.80
N ALA A 199 -19.20 -8.15 0.81
CA ALA A 199 -18.44 -7.50 -0.26
C ALA A 199 -19.02 -6.11 -0.49
N SER A 200 -18.12 -5.13 -0.47
CA SER A 200 -18.43 -3.74 -0.80
C SER A 200 -17.94 -3.40 -2.22
N LEU A 201 -18.14 -2.16 -2.62
CA LEU A 201 -17.60 -1.64 -3.88
C LEU A 201 -16.06 -1.51 -3.88
N HIS A 202 -15.43 -1.64 -2.72
CA HIS A 202 -13.97 -1.53 -2.55
C HIS A 202 -13.22 -2.85 -2.73
N GLY A 203 -13.94 -4.00 -2.65
CA GLY A 203 -13.38 -5.35 -2.76
C GLY A 203 -13.15 -5.89 -4.17
#